data_1dd9a1527388b4b67507d568c489feeb
#
_entry.id   1dd9a1527388b4b67507d568c489feeb
#
_cell.length_a   1.000
_cell.length_b   1.000
_cell.length_c   1.000
_cell.angle_alpha   90.00
_cell.angle_beta   90.00
_cell.angle_gamma   90.00
#
_symmetry.space_group_name_H-M   'P 1'
#
loop_
_entity.id
_entity.type
_entity.pdbx_description
1 polymer ?
#
loop_
_entity_poly.entity_id
_entity_poly.type
_entity_poly.pdbx_seq_one_letter_code
_entity_poly.pdbx_strand_id
1 'polypeptide(L)'
;SVKTMDKIARTVEGSETYKEKMRNFNQNSANWTGSNPSDIGSVMAHAAYSTATDIQATSLLVPTISGNTPRLISRFRPEQMVIAATPNETVYRQLLLNWGVYPLLVKIAEDSEEMIQNALKIGLEAKVVSKSDRIVMVCGMPIFSPMMINTIRVLLVGTVLARGQRSGGVITSKEGETSTKVTGRVIRAEDAQDAVKALKKESAEILVTRNLDMAFVPILRVVDGLVIENPTEMDEEILSLINPNLIWISQVTDAMKKLEPGSTVTIDSSEKIVYEGTV
;
A
#
# COMPACT_ATOMS: atom_id res chain seq x y z
N SER A 1 3.60 37.99 -13.55
CA SER A 1 3.61 37.97 -12.10
C SER A 1 3.62 36.53 -11.53
N VAL A 2 2.87 36.17 -10.49
CA VAL A 2 2.94 34.84 -9.84
C VAL A 2 2.75 33.67 -10.82
N LYS A 3 1.76 33.71 -11.72
CA LYS A 3 1.57 32.68 -12.74
C LYS A 3 2.78 32.48 -13.66
N THR A 4 3.49 33.55 -13.98
CA THR A 4 4.69 33.49 -14.82
C THR A 4 5.86 32.88 -14.05
N MET A 5 6.00 33.23 -12.76
CA MET A 5 6.99 32.64 -11.87
C MET A 5 6.74 31.13 -11.67
N ASP A 6 5.49 30.73 -11.42
CA ASP A 6 5.09 29.32 -11.32
C ASP A 6 5.42 28.54 -12.60
N LYS A 7 5.09 29.11 -13.78
CA LYS A 7 5.40 28.47 -15.05
C LYS A 7 6.91 28.29 -15.26
N ILE A 8 7.72 29.31 -14.95
CA ILE A 8 9.18 29.24 -15.04
C ILE A 8 9.72 28.17 -14.08
N ALA A 9 9.29 28.19 -12.82
CA ALA A 9 9.72 27.23 -11.81
C ALA A 9 9.43 25.80 -12.27
N ARG A 10 8.19 25.50 -12.67
CA ARG A 10 7.80 24.16 -13.17
C ARG A 10 8.60 23.72 -14.40
N THR A 11 8.89 24.65 -15.32
CA THR A 11 9.70 24.35 -16.52
C THR A 11 11.14 23.97 -16.12
N VAL A 12 11.73 24.69 -15.18
CA VAL A 12 13.09 24.42 -14.70
C VAL A 12 13.13 23.12 -13.89
N GLU A 13 12.22 22.94 -12.94
CA GLU A 13 12.14 21.77 -12.08
C GLU A 13 11.84 20.48 -12.85
N GLY A 14 11.09 20.58 -13.96
CA GLY A 14 10.83 19.45 -14.88
C GLY A 14 11.99 19.07 -15.80
N SER A 15 13.05 19.90 -15.88
CA SER A 15 14.19 19.63 -16.76
C SER A 15 15.09 18.51 -16.23
N GLU A 16 15.63 17.66 -17.14
CA GLU A 16 16.57 16.61 -16.75
C GLU A 16 17.84 17.17 -16.09
N THR A 17 18.32 18.31 -16.55
CA THR A 17 19.48 19.00 -15.95
C THR A 17 19.26 19.34 -14.48
N TYR A 18 18.05 19.80 -14.11
CA TYR A 18 17.70 20.09 -12.72
C TYR A 18 17.60 18.81 -11.89
N LYS A 19 16.92 17.79 -12.41
CA LYS A 19 16.76 16.50 -11.74
C LYS A 19 18.12 15.83 -11.48
N GLU A 20 19.00 15.80 -12.47
CA GLU A 20 20.35 15.26 -12.35
C GLU A 20 21.16 16.02 -11.30
N LYS A 21 21.09 17.36 -11.29
CA LYS A 21 21.75 18.18 -10.28
C LYS A 21 21.23 17.86 -8.87
N MET A 22 19.94 17.63 -8.70
CA MET A 22 19.38 17.28 -7.40
C MET A 22 19.76 15.85 -6.97
N ARG A 23 19.79 14.88 -7.90
CA ARG A 23 20.29 13.53 -7.61
C ARG A 23 21.74 13.57 -7.11
N ASN A 24 22.62 14.28 -7.82
CA ASN A 24 24.03 14.44 -7.43
C ASN A 24 24.17 15.13 -6.06
N PHE A 25 23.36 16.16 -5.79
CA PHE A 25 23.32 16.82 -4.49
C PHE A 25 22.94 15.85 -3.36
N ASN A 26 21.93 15.01 -3.58
CA ASN A 26 21.41 14.08 -2.60
C ASN A 26 22.33 12.87 -2.34
N GLN A 27 23.22 12.52 -3.28
CA GLN A 27 24.21 11.46 -3.09
C GLN A 27 25.31 11.81 -2.08
N ASN A 28 25.57 13.09 -1.84
CA ASN A 28 26.58 13.53 -0.89
C ASN A 28 25.96 13.79 0.49
N SER A 29 26.25 12.91 1.45
CA SER A 29 25.71 13.01 2.81
C SER A 29 26.04 14.34 3.51
N ALA A 30 27.20 14.94 3.24
CA ALA A 30 27.58 16.22 3.83
C ALA A 30 26.59 17.36 3.46
N ASN A 31 25.88 17.24 2.35
CA ASN A 31 24.92 18.26 1.93
C ASN A 31 23.63 18.29 2.78
N TRP A 32 23.31 17.19 3.46
CA TRP A 32 22.05 17.09 4.18
C TRP A 32 22.17 16.69 5.66
N THR A 33 23.28 16.10 6.12
CA THR A 33 23.55 15.88 7.55
C THR A 33 24.15 17.12 8.22
N GLY A 34 24.72 18.05 7.43
CA GLY A 34 25.44 19.20 7.96
C GLY A 34 26.65 18.79 8.80
N SER A 35 26.82 19.45 9.95
CA SER A 35 27.90 19.16 10.89
C SER A 35 27.61 17.99 11.85
N ASN A 36 26.41 17.39 11.78
CA ASN A 36 26.03 16.28 12.64
C ASN A 36 25.72 15.01 11.81
N PRO A 37 26.71 14.14 11.55
CA PRO A 37 26.51 12.89 10.82
C PRO A 37 25.56 11.90 11.52
N SER A 38 25.29 12.10 12.81
CA SER A 38 24.42 11.24 13.63
C SER A 38 22.98 11.77 13.73
N ASP A 39 22.58 12.72 12.89
CA ASP A 39 21.19 13.20 12.84
C ASP A 39 20.27 12.12 12.23
N ILE A 40 19.68 11.32 13.11
CA ILE A 40 18.77 10.22 12.75
C ILE A 40 17.63 10.74 11.86
N GLY A 41 17.09 11.91 12.16
CA GLY A 41 15.99 12.50 11.38
C GLY A 41 16.38 12.71 9.91
N SER A 42 17.54 13.31 9.64
CA SER A 42 18.03 13.52 8.29
C SER A 42 18.38 12.21 7.59
N VAL A 43 19.00 11.26 8.29
CA VAL A 43 19.33 9.94 7.73
C VAL A 43 18.08 9.18 7.34
N MET A 44 17.07 9.13 8.19
CA MET A 44 15.80 8.46 7.91
C MET A 44 15.01 9.16 6.79
N ALA A 45 15.03 10.49 6.74
CA ALA A 45 14.39 11.23 5.67
C ALA A 45 15.07 10.96 4.30
N HIS A 46 16.41 10.84 4.28
CA HIS A 46 17.15 10.44 3.08
C HIS A 46 16.84 8.99 2.69
N ALA A 47 16.80 8.06 3.64
CA ALA A 47 16.45 6.66 3.37
C ALA A 47 15.05 6.55 2.76
N ALA A 48 14.08 7.34 3.26
CA ALA A 48 12.74 7.40 2.70
C ALA A 48 12.72 7.95 1.27
N TYR A 49 13.47 9.02 1.00
CA TYR A 49 13.66 9.58 -0.33
C TYR A 49 14.25 8.53 -1.29
N SER A 50 15.35 7.86 -0.90
CA SER A 50 15.97 6.80 -1.72
C SER A 50 15.00 5.66 -1.97
N THR A 51 14.34 5.15 -0.93
CA THR A 51 13.34 4.10 -1.07
C THR A 51 12.25 4.48 -2.06
N ALA A 52 11.67 5.70 -1.93
CA ALA A 52 10.62 6.15 -2.83
C ALA A 52 11.08 6.26 -4.29
N THR A 53 12.33 6.67 -4.49
CA THR A 53 12.94 6.78 -5.83
C THR A 53 13.20 5.41 -6.43
N ASP A 54 13.82 4.50 -5.66
CA ASP A 54 14.26 3.19 -6.13
C ASP A 54 13.07 2.28 -6.50
N ILE A 55 11.98 2.33 -5.71
CA ILE A 55 10.76 1.56 -6.00
C ILE A 55 9.79 2.30 -6.93
N GLN A 56 10.14 3.50 -7.41
CA GLN A 56 9.27 4.35 -8.22
C GLN A 56 7.90 4.58 -7.57
N ALA A 57 7.90 4.92 -6.28
CA ALA A 57 6.68 5.24 -5.56
C ALA A 57 5.99 6.45 -6.19
N THR A 58 4.66 6.51 -6.12
CA THR A 58 3.87 7.64 -6.62
C THR A 58 3.93 8.84 -5.65
N SER A 59 4.02 8.56 -4.35
CA SER A 59 4.08 9.59 -3.31
C SER A 59 4.74 9.10 -2.03
N LEU A 60 5.07 10.06 -1.15
CA LEU A 60 5.49 9.79 0.24
C LEU A 60 4.36 10.23 1.18
N LEU A 61 3.86 9.33 2.01
CA LEU A 61 2.87 9.65 3.04
C LEU A 61 3.57 9.89 4.38
N VAL A 62 3.36 11.05 4.96
CA VAL A 62 4.06 11.50 6.16
C VAL A 62 3.06 11.96 7.24
N PRO A 63 2.55 11.03 8.06
CA PRO A 63 1.83 11.41 9.27
C PRO A 63 2.70 12.25 10.19
N THR A 64 2.20 13.40 10.65
CA THR A 64 2.99 14.34 11.45
C THR A 64 2.15 15.21 12.35
N ILE A 65 2.64 15.47 13.56
CA ILE A 65 2.04 16.42 14.50
C ILE A 65 2.70 17.79 14.39
N SER A 66 4.02 17.84 14.24
CA SER A 66 4.82 19.08 14.23
C SER A 66 5.18 19.60 12.84
N GLY A 67 5.04 18.78 11.80
CA GLY A 67 5.46 19.10 10.45
C GLY A 67 6.97 18.98 10.19
N ASN A 68 7.76 18.50 11.16
CA ASN A 68 9.22 18.40 10.99
C ASN A 68 9.62 17.39 9.93
N THR A 69 9.03 16.19 9.94
CA THR A 69 9.35 15.12 8.99
C THR A 69 9.11 15.52 7.53
N PRO A 70 7.93 16.09 7.16
CA PRO A 70 7.72 16.57 5.79
C PRO A 70 8.74 17.63 5.36
N ARG A 71 9.15 18.52 6.27
CA ARG A 71 10.18 19.54 5.98
C ARG A 71 11.54 18.93 5.72
N LEU A 72 11.94 17.91 6.50
CA LEU A 72 13.18 17.18 6.28
C LEU A 72 13.19 16.48 4.91
N ILE A 73 12.09 15.82 4.54
CA ILE A 73 11.97 15.14 3.24
C ILE A 73 11.95 16.16 2.08
N SER A 74 11.23 17.26 2.23
CA SER A 74 11.15 18.33 1.22
C SER A 74 12.53 18.91 0.83
N ARG A 75 13.53 18.84 1.71
CA ARG A 75 14.93 19.27 1.43
C ARG A 75 15.58 18.49 0.29
N PHE A 76 15.22 17.23 0.12
CA PHE A 76 15.74 16.37 -0.95
C PHE A 76 15.09 16.63 -2.30
N ARG A 77 14.04 17.49 -2.37
CA ARG A 77 13.32 17.78 -3.61
C ARG A 77 12.88 16.51 -4.35
N PRO A 78 12.19 15.56 -3.68
CA PRO A 78 11.76 14.33 -4.32
C PRO A 78 10.87 14.61 -5.54
N GLU A 79 10.95 13.78 -6.57
CA GLU A 79 10.01 13.84 -7.70
C GLU A 79 8.60 13.43 -7.27
N GLN A 80 8.51 12.62 -6.23
CA GLN A 80 7.28 12.17 -5.59
C GLN A 80 6.66 13.28 -4.74
N MET A 81 5.32 13.39 -4.78
CA MET A 81 4.60 14.30 -3.89
C MET A 81 4.73 13.87 -2.44
N VAL A 82 5.03 14.80 -1.53
CA VAL A 82 5.07 14.56 -0.09
C VAL A 82 3.70 14.89 0.51
N ILE A 83 2.91 13.88 0.81
CA ILE A 83 1.58 14.02 1.40
C ILE A 83 1.73 14.06 2.92
N ALA A 84 1.54 15.21 3.52
CA ALA A 84 1.69 15.42 4.96
C ALA A 84 0.33 15.36 5.68
N ALA A 85 0.05 14.27 6.37
CA ALA A 85 -1.19 14.10 7.12
C ALA A 85 -1.04 14.62 8.55
N THR A 86 -1.77 15.67 8.91
CA THR A 86 -1.69 16.29 10.23
C THR A 86 -3.08 16.64 10.78
N PRO A 87 -3.31 16.45 12.10
CA PRO A 87 -4.54 16.92 12.75
C PRO A 87 -4.47 18.42 13.15
N ASN A 88 -3.30 19.06 13.01
CA ASN A 88 -3.07 20.42 13.47
C ASN A 88 -3.21 21.43 12.32
N GLU A 89 -4.23 22.28 12.39
CA GLU A 89 -4.48 23.30 11.38
C GLU A 89 -3.32 24.30 11.18
N THR A 90 -2.61 24.67 12.26
CA THR A 90 -1.47 25.57 12.15
C THR A 90 -0.35 24.93 11.36
N VAL A 91 -0.03 23.67 11.65
CA VAL A 91 0.96 22.89 10.91
C VAL A 91 0.53 22.69 9.45
N TYR A 92 -0.74 22.37 9.22
CA TYR A 92 -1.31 22.28 7.87
C TYR A 92 -1.01 23.55 7.06
N ARG A 93 -1.34 24.74 7.61
CA ARG A 93 -1.11 26.02 6.93
C ARG A 93 0.39 26.33 6.71
N GLN A 94 1.24 25.99 7.67
CA GLN A 94 2.70 26.17 7.54
C GLN A 94 3.29 25.28 6.45
N LEU A 95 2.80 24.05 6.33
CA LEU A 95 3.31 23.09 5.35
C LEU A 95 2.96 23.45 3.90
N LEU A 96 1.93 24.26 3.66
CA LEU A 96 1.64 24.82 2.33
C LEU A 96 2.78 25.67 1.73
N LEU A 97 3.70 26.15 2.58
CA LEU A 97 4.88 26.92 2.15
C LEU A 97 6.09 26.02 1.82
N ASN A 98 6.00 24.71 2.05
CA ASN A 98 7.09 23.79 1.80
C ASN A 98 7.03 23.23 0.38
N TRP A 99 8.17 23.17 -0.28
CA TRP A 99 8.28 22.66 -1.63
C TRP A 99 7.84 21.18 -1.72
N GLY A 100 6.98 20.89 -2.69
CA GLY A 100 6.54 19.50 -2.97
C GLY A 100 5.67 18.88 -1.88
N VAL A 101 5.27 19.63 -0.86
CA VAL A 101 4.42 19.14 0.23
C VAL A 101 2.96 19.46 -0.04
N TYR A 102 2.13 18.43 0.02
CA TYR A 102 0.67 18.54 -0.02
C TYR A 102 0.10 18.16 1.36
N PRO A 103 -0.29 19.13 2.19
CA PRO A 103 -0.83 18.82 3.51
C PRO A 103 -2.28 18.34 3.42
N LEU A 104 -2.62 17.36 4.26
CA LEU A 104 -3.98 16.88 4.48
C LEU A 104 -4.34 17.05 5.95
N LEU A 105 -5.52 17.61 6.20
CA LEU A 105 -6.06 17.69 7.55
C LEU A 105 -6.81 16.39 7.86
N VAL A 106 -6.33 15.66 8.86
CA VAL A 106 -6.87 14.35 9.28
C VAL A 106 -7.37 14.43 10.71
N LYS A 107 -8.31 13.57 11.09
CA LYS A 107 -8.70 13.43 12.50
C LYS A 107 -7.63 12.68 13.27
N ILE A 108 -7.49 13.01 14.55
CA ILE A 108 -6.69 12.21 15.49
C ILE A 108 -7.36 10.84 15.60
N ALA A 109 -6.56 9.78 15.44
CA ALA A 109 -6.97 8.41 15.65
C ALA A 109 -6.36 7.86 16.94
N GLU A 110 -6.96 6.83 17.51
CA GLU A 110 -6.46 6.23 18.75
C GLU A 110 -5.20 5.40 18.53
N ASP A 111 -5.06 4.82 17.35
CA ASP A 111 -3.87 4.08 16.95
C ASP A 111 -3.23 4.58 15.65
N SER A 112 -2.02 4.11 15.41
CA SER A 112 -1.22 4.52 14.27
C SER A 112 -1.74 3.96 12.93
N GLU A 113 -2.30 2.77 12.94
CA GLU A 113 -2.84 2.14 11.72
C GLU A 113 -4.13 2.83 11.29
N GLU A 114 -5.01 3.17 12.23
CA GLU A 114 -6.22 3.95 11.96
C GLU A 114 -5.88 5.32 11.36
N MET A 115 -4.85 6.00 11.88
CA MET A 115 -4.41 7.28 11.33
C MET A 115 -3.91 7.14 9.89
N ILE A 116 -3.19 6.06 9.57
CA ILE A 116 -2.72 5.77 8.21
C ILE A 116 -3.91 5.54 7.27
N GLN A 117 -4.88 4.73 7.68
CA GLN A 117 -6.07 4.45 6.89
C GLN A 117 -6.90 5.72 6.65
N ASN A 118 -7.08 6.56 7.67
CA ASN A 118 -7.75 7.85 7.55
C ASN A 118 -7.01 8.79 6.58
N ALA A 119 -5.68 8.83 6.63
CA ALA A 119 -4.88 9.64 5.72
C ALA A 119 -4.99 9.16 4.26
N LEU A 120 -4.94 7.84 4.02
CA LEU A 120 -5.13 7.24 2.70
C LEU A 120 -6.53 7.52 2.15
N LYS A 121 -7.57 7.35 2.97
CA LYS A 121 -8.95 7.64 2.58
C LYS A 121 -9.12 9.09 2.15
N ILE A 122 -8.64 10.05 2.95
CA ILE A 122 -8.70 11.49 2.61
C ILE A 122 -7.87 11.79 1.37
N GLY A 123 -6.71 11.13 1.21
CA GLY A 123 -5.88 11.26 0.02
C GLY A 123 -6.58 10.78 -1.26
N LEU A 124 -7.34 9.69 -1.19
CA LEU A 124 -8.18 9.18 -2.28
C LEU A 124 -9.32 10.17 -2.61
N GLU A 125 -10.01 10.67 -1.59
CA GLU A 125 -11.09 11.67 -1.76
C GLU A 125 -10.56 12.98 -2.37
N ALA A 126 -9.38 13.43 -1.96
CA ALA A 126 -8.69 14.59 -2.51
C ALA A 126 -8.05 14.33 -3.89
N LYS A 127 -8.07 13.11 -4.41
CA LYS A 127 -7.46 12.68 -5.68
C LYS A 127 -5.94 12.95 -5.76
N VAL A 128 -5.27 12.98 -4.62
CA VAL A 128 -3.80 13.07 -4.53
C VAL A 128 -3.14 11.70 -4.41
N VAL A 129 -3.98 10.68 -4.20
CA VAL A 129 -3.62 9.27 -4.16
C VAL A 129 -4.65 8.53 -5.02
N SER A 130 -4.23 7.51 -5.74
CA SER A 130 -5.08 6.64 -6.54
C SER A 130 -5.03 5.20 -6.04
N LYS A 131 -6.05 4.40 -6.36
CA LYS A 131 -6.00 2.95 -6.14
C LYS A 131 -4.82 2.37 -6.94
N SER A 132 -4.14 1.40 -6.38
CA SER A 132 -2.92 0.77 -6.89
C SER A 132 -1.65 1.63 -6.79
N ASP A 133 -1.72 2.83 -6.22
CA ASP A 133 -0.52 3.61 -5.95
C ASP A 133 0.39 2.90 -4.95
N ARG A 134 1.69 2.93 -5.25
CA ARG A 134 2.74 2.51 -4.31
C ARG A 134 3.23 3.74 -3.56
N ILE A 135 3.08 3.73 -2.25
CA ILE A 135 3.40 4.86 -1.37
C ILE A 135 4.47 4.46 -0.37
N VAL A 136 5.44 5.33 -0.14
CA VAL A 136 6.38 5.18 0.97
C VAL A 136 5.87 5.99 2.15
N MET A 137 5.48 5.34 3.22
CA MET A 137 5.11 5.98 4.47
C MET A 137 6.33 6.19 5.35
N VAL A 138 6.40 7.35 5.99
CA VAL A 138 7.52 7.75 6.86
C VAL A 138 7.01 8.44 8.11
N CYS A 139 7.28 7.87 9.28
CA CYS A 139 6.82 8.46 10.55
C CYS A 139 7.68 8.04 11.75
N GLY A 140 7.44 8.66 12.89
CA GLY A 140 7.79 8.12 14.20
C GLY A 140 6.66 7.23 14.72
N MET A 141 6.96 6.01 15.11
CA MET A 141 5.99 5.10 15.71
C MET A 141 6.27 4.90 17.19
N PRO A 142 5.26 4.95 18.06
CA PRO A 142 3.87 5.35 17.82
C PRO A 142 3.74 6.79 17.31
N ILE A 143 2.77 7.07 16.44
CA ILE A 143 2.66 8.37 15.74
C ILE A 143 2.55 9.58 16.70
N PHE A 144 1.99 9.39 17.88
CA PHE A 144 1.85 10.42 18.91
C PHE A 144 3.05 10.51 19.86
N SER A 145 4.05 9.64 19.70
CA SER A 145 5.30 9.73 20.46
C SER A 145 6.11 10.97 20.04
N PRO A 146 6.74 11.70 20.98
CA PRO A 146 7.68 12.75 20.64
C PRO A 146 8.97 12.21 20.00
N MET A 147 9.04 10.91 19.75
CA MET A 147 10.20 10.26 19.14
C MET A 147 10.40 10.70 17.70
N MET A 148 11.66 10.72 17.29
CA MET A 148 12.09 11.03 15.94
C MET A 148 11.60 9.97 14.96
N ILE A 149 11.74 10.24 13.67
CA ILE A 149 11.46 9.28 12.59
C ILE A 149 12.17 7.96 12.88
N ASN A 150 11.42 6.85 12.93
CA ASN A 150 11.97 5.52 13.20
C ASN A 150 11.40 4.43 12.28
N THR A 151 10.44 4.78 11.40
CA THR A 151 9.72 3.81 10.58
C THR A 151 9.59 4.29 9.15
N ILE A 152 9.96 3.41 8.22
CA ILE A 152 9.68 3.52 6.78
C ILE A 152 8.91 2.26 6.39
N ARG A 153 7.77 2.43 5.72
CA ARG A 153 6.92 1.33 5.28
C ARG A 153 6.43 1.56 3.86
N VAL A 154 6.49 0.55 3.02
CA VAL A 154 5.89 0.59 1.69
C VAL A 154 4.43 0.17 1.80
N LEU A 155 3.53 0.97 1.26
CA LEU A 155 2.09 0.73 1.24
C LEU A 155 1.61 0.66 -0.21
N LEU A 156 0.68 -0.26 -0.46
CA LEU A 156 -0.15 -0.25 -1.66
C LEU A 156 -1.51 0.34 -1.30
N VAL A 157 -1.97 1.28 -2.11
CA VAL A 157 -3.25 1.95 -1.87
C VAL A 157 -4.37 1.08 -2.42
N GLY A 158 -5.16 0.52 -1.53
CA GLY A 158 -6.36 -0.23 -1.84
C GLY A 158 -7.29 -0.19 -0.64
N THR A 159 -8.59 -0.29 -0.89
CA THR A 159 -9.52 -0.53 0.21
C THR A 159 -9.29 -1.95 0.71
N VAL A 160 -8.77 -2.09 1.91
CA VAL A 160 -8.65 -3.40 2.56
C VAL A 160 -10.05 -3.86 2.95
N LEU A 161 -10.54 -4.89 2.31
CA LEU A 161 -11.85 -5.49 2.61
C LEU A 161 -11.75 -6.46 3.79
N ALA A 162 -10.65 -7.23 3.83
CA ALA A 162 -10.49 -8.26 4.85
C ALA A 162 -9.02 -8.60 5.09
N ARG A 163 -8.71 -9.10 6.28
CA ARG A 163 -7.40 -9.64 6.66
C ARG A 163 -7.56 -11.05 7.18
N GLY A 164 -6.63 -11.93 6.81
CA GLY A 164 -6.55 -13.29 7.32
C GLY A 164 -5.40 -13.48 8.29
N GLN A 165 -5.32 -14.66 8.86
CA GLN A 165 -4.22 -15.02 9.77
C GLN A 165 -3.23 -15.99 9.12
N ARG A 166 -3.70 -16.85 8.22
CA ARG A 166 -2.87 -17.81 7.46
C ARG A 166 -3.05 -17.60 5.97
N SER A 167 -2.02 -17.89 5.21
CA SER A 167 -2.03 -17.76 3.75
C SER A 167 -0.99 -18.68 3.11
N GLY A 168 -1.09 -18.85 1.80
CA GLY A 168 -0.11 -19.56 1.00
C GLY A 168 -0.39 -19.43 -0.49
N GLY A 169 0.44 -20.09 -1.27
CA GLY A 169 0.39 -20.06 -2.72
C GLY A 169 1.26 -18.98 -3.33
N VAL A 170 1.83 -19.30 -4.48
CA VAL A 170 2.65 -18.41 -5.31
C VAL A 170 2.35 -18.74 -6.76
N ILE A 171 2.05 -17.75 -7.56
CA ILE A 171 1.91 -17.89 -9.01
C ILE A 171 3.29 -17.75 -9.63
N THR A 172 3.71 -18.72 -10.43
CA THR A 172 4.94 -18.63 -11.21
C THR A 172 4.59 -18.43 -12.69
N SER A 173 5.00 -17.32 -13.27
CA SER A 173 4.82 -17.06 -14.69
C SER A 173 5.71 -17.95 -15.56
N LYS A 174 5.40 -18.04 -16.86
CA LYS A 174 6.24 -18.78 -17.82
C LYS A 174 7.67 -18.20 -17.95
N GLU A 175 7.86 -16.97 -17.54
CA GLU A 175 9.14 -16.25 -17.57
C GLU A 175 9.91 -16.37 -16.24
N GLY A 176 9.36 -17.14 -15.27
CA GLY A 176 10.00 -17.39 -13.96
C GLY A 176 9.74 -16.31 -12.90
N GLU A 177 8.94 -15.29 -13.20
CA GLU A 177 8.53 -14.31 -12.22
C GLU A 177 7.51 -14.94 -11.26
N THR A 178 7.67 -14.65 -9.96
CA THR A 178 6.79 -15.12 -8.91
C THR A 178 5.91 -13.98 -8.39
N SER A 179 4.61 -14.24 -8.23
CA SER A 179 3.65 -13.32 -7.64
C SER A 179 2.94 -13.98 -6.46
N THR A 180 2.77 -13.25 -5.40
CA THR A 180 1.93 -13.62 -4.24
C THR A 180 0.54 -13.03 -4.31
N LYS A 181 0.19 -12.42 -5.46
CA LYS A 181 -1.08 -11.73 -5.68
C LYS A 181 -1.88 -12.36 -6.80
N VAL A 182 -3.18 -12.41 -6.62
CA VAL A 182 -4.16 -12.75 -7.65
C VAL A 182 -5.34 -11.79 -7.60
N THR A 183 -5.74 -11.29 -8.77
CA THR A 183 -6.94 -10.45 -8.93
C THR A 183 -7.99 -11.24 -9.68
N GLY A 184 -9.20 -11.29 -9.15
CA GLY A 184 -10.27 -12.03 -9.78
C GLY A 184 -11.66 -11.62 -9.27
N ARG A 185 -12.68 -12.22 -9.91
CA ARG A 185 -14.08 -12.04 -9.54
C ARG A 185 -14.44 -12.94 -8.35
N VAL A 186 -15.12 -12.38 -7.36
CA VAL A 186 -15.58 -13.11 -6.18
C VAL A 186 -16.71 -14.07 -6.54
N ILE A 187 -16.52 -15.34 -6.19
CA ILE A 187 -17.54 -16.38 -6.13
C ILE A 187 -17.75 -16.72 -4.66
N ARG A 188 -18.96 -16.53 -4.16
CA ARG A 188 -19.32 -16.87 -2.78
C ARG A 188 -20.16 -18.13 -2.75
N ALA A 189 -19.73 -19.13 -1.98
CA ALA A 189 -20.40 -20.41 -1.87
C ALA A 189 -20.36 -20.96 -0.44
N GLU A 190 -21.47 -21.52 0.02
CA GLU A 190 -21.54 -22.22 1.31
C GLU A 190 -21.12 -23.69 1.15
N ASP A 191 -21.34 -24.28 -0.03
CA ASP A 191 -20.96 -25.66 -0.37
C ASP A 191 -20.41 -25.76 -1.80
N ALA A 192 -19.86 -26.93 -2.14
CA ALA A 192 -19.25 -27.18 -3.43
C ALA A 192 -20.24 -27.12 -4.60
N GLN A 193 -21.51 -27.43 -4.39
CA GLN A 193 -22.53 -27.39 -5.45
C GLN A 193 -22.85 -25.95 -5.82
N ASP A 194 -22.94 -25.08 -4.83
CA ASP A 194 -23.15 -23.65 -5.06
C ASP A 194 -21.96 -23.00 -5.75
N ALA A 195 -20.74 -23.43 -5.40
CA ALA A 195 -19.52 -22.97 -6.09
C ALA A 195 -19.53 -23.34 -7.58
N VAL A 196 -19.91 -24.57 -7.93
CA VAL A 196 -20.01 -25.02 -9.35
C VAL A 196 -21.01 -24.19 -10.13
N LYS A 197 -22.17 -23.85 -9.54
CA LYS A 197 -23.20 -23.02 -10.21
C LYS A 197 -22.72 -21.59 -10.45
N ALA A 198 -21.87 -21.06 -9.57
CA ALA A 198 -21.38 -19.68 -9.62
C ALA A 198 -20.19 -19.50 -10.57
N LEU A 199 -19.46 -20.57 -10.93
CA LEU A 199 -18.33 -20.56 -11.84
C LEU A 199 -18.75 -20.14 -13.26
N LYS A 200 -18.16 -19.08 -13.82
CA LYS A 200 -18.40 -18.62 -15.20
C LYS A 200 -17.23 -18.81 -16.14
N LYS A 201 -16.04 -19.06 -15.63
CA LYS A 201 -14.79 -19.28 -16.38
C LYS A 201 -14.40 -18.16 -17.40
N GLU A 202 -14.92 -16.97 -17.24
CA GLU A 202 -14.65 -15.85 -18.16
C GLU A 202 -13.41 -15.03 -17.76
N SER A 203 -12.99 -15.15 -16.49
CA SER A 203 -11.83 -14.43 -15.92
C SER A 203 -11.27 -15.21 -14.73
N ALA A 204 -10.16 -14.76 -14.15
CA ALA A 204 -9.67 -15.27 -12.88
C ALA A 204 -10.77 -15.19 -11.80
N GLU A 205 -10.97 -16.27 -11.07
CA GLU A 205 -12.06 -16.39 -10.10
C GLU A 205 -11.51 -16.68 -8.70
N ILE A 206 -12.10 -16.01 -7.71
CA ILE A 206 -11.74 -16.13 -6.30
C ILE A 206 -12.92 -16.72 -5.53
N LEU A 207 -12.74 -17.94 -5.03
CA LEU A 207 -13.72 -18.60 -4.20
C LEU A 207 -13.66 -18.05 -2.78
N VAL A 208 -14.83 -17.68 -2.24
CA VAL A 208 -15.03 -17.29 -0.83
C VAL A 208 -15.99 -18.28 -0.19
N THR A 209 -15.53 -18.94 0.86
CA THR A 209 -16.32 -19.94 1.59
C THR A 209 -16.11 -19.84 3.09
N ARG A 210 -17.06 -20.34 3.87
CA ARG A 210 -16.94 -20.38 5.33
C ARG A 210 -16.03 -21.51 5.79
N ASN A 211 -16.22 -22.67 5.22
CA ASN A 211 -15.46 -23.89 5.55
C ASN A 211 -14.98 -24.54 4.25
N LEU A 212 -13.89 -25.26 4.34
CA LEU A 212 -13.36 -26.05 3.24
C LEU A 212 -13.43 -27.54 3.60
N ASP A 213 -13.94 -28.35 2.66
CA ASP A 213 -13.93 -29.79 2.74
C ASP A 213 -13.47 -30.41 1.40
N MET A 214 -13.32 -31.72 1.37
CA MET A 214 -12.85 -32.45 0.17
C MET A 214 -13.75 -32.30 -1.05
N ALA A 215 -15.03 -31.93 -0.88
CA ALA A 215 -15.95 -31.72 -1.98
C ALA A 215 -15.56 -30.49 -2.83
N PHE A 216 -14.80 -29.53 -2.27
CA PHE A 216 -14.31 -28.37 -2.99
C PHE A 216 -13.09 -28.64 -3.88
N VAL A 217 -12.38 -29.77 -3.74
CA VAL A 217 -11.16 -30.08 -4.50
C VAL A 217 -11.32 -29.89 -6.02
N PRO A 218 -12.42 -30.34 -6.68
CA PRO A 218 -12.62 -30.10 -8.11
C PRO A 218 -12.68 -28.61 -8.48
N ILE A 219 -13.21 -27.77 -7.59
CA ILE A 219 -13.34 -26.33 -7.78
C ILE A 219 -11.97 -25.66 -7.59
N LEU A 220 -11.21 -26.09 -6.57
CA LEU A 220 -9.87 -25.56 -6.28
C LEU A 220 -8.84 -25.85 -7.39
N ARG A 221 -9.16 -26.72 -8.35
CA ARG A 221 -8.35 -26.96 -9.56
C ARG A 221 -8.53 -25.89 -10.63
N VAL A 222 -9.64 -25.15 -10.58
CA VAL A 222 -10.03 -24.22 -11.64
C VAL A 222 -10.07 -22.76 -11.20
N VAL A 223 -10.18 -22.47 -9.89
CA VAL A 223 -10.10 -21.12 -9.35
C VAL A 223 -8.66 -20.71 -9.13
N ASP A 224 -8.42 -19.41 -9.15
CA ASP A 224 -7.09 -18.81 -9.01
C ASP A 224 -6.85 -18.30 -7.59
N GLY A 225 -7.93 -18.03 -6.83
CA GLY A 225 -7.84 -17.55 -5.46
C GLY A 225 -8.87 -18.21 -4.53
N LEU A 226 -8.53 -18.28 -3.24
CA LEU A 226 -9.38 -18.84 -2.20
C LEU A 226 -9.32 -18.02 -0.92
N VAL A 227 -10.49 -17.66 -0.39
CA VAL A 227 -10.64 -16.99 0.90
C VAL A 227 -11.55 -17.83 1.79
N ILE A 228 -11.05 -18.19 2.99
CA ILE A 228 -11.77 -19.03 3.94
C ILE A 228 -12.02 -18.25 5.23
N GLU A 229 -13.29 -18.22 5.66
CA GLU A 229 -13.68 -17.49 6.86
C GLU A 229 -13.16 -18.15 8.14
N ASN A 230 -13.31 -19.45 8.27
CA ASN A 230 -12.92 -20.22 9.45
C ASN A 230 -11.46 -20.70 9.37
N PRO A 231 -10.88 -21.08 10.52
CA PRO A 231 -9.59 -21.75 10.56
C PRO A 231 -9.61 -23.03 9.74
N THR A 232 -8.70 -23.14 8.79
CA THR A 232 -8.55 -24.33 7.95
C THR A 232 -7.08 -24.63 7.80
N GLU A 233 -6.69 -25.88 7.95
CA GLU A 233 -5.35 -26.37 7.65
C GLU A 233 -5.35 -26.84 6.19
N MET A 234 -4.41 -26.30 5.42
CA MET A 234 -4.17 -26.74 4.05
C MET A 234 -3.05 -27.78 4.10
N ASP A 235 -3.44 -29.04 4.31
CA ASP A 235 -2.51 -30.15 4.42
C ASP A 235 -1.81 -30.42 3.09
N GLU A 236 -0.65 -31.06 3.13
CA GLU A 236 0.10 -31.45 1.91
C GLU A 236 -0.75 -32.31 0.95
N GLU A 237 -1.65 -33.12 1.49
CA GLU A 237 -2.57 -33.93 0.71
C GLU A 237 -3.51 -33.07 -0.13
N ILE A 238 -4.15 -32.05 0.49
CA ILE A 238 -5.03 -31.09 -0.21
C ILE A 238 -4.21 -30.28 -1.22
N LEU A 239 -3.06 -29.76 -0.81
CA LEU A 239 -2.19 -28.95 -1.67
C LEU A 239 -1.72 -29.71 -2.93
N SER A 240 -1.54 -31.03 -2.85
CA SER A 240 -1.16 -31.85 -4.00
C SER A 240 -2.30 -32.06 -5.03
N LEU A 241 -3.54 -31.83 -4.64
CA LEU A 241 -4.74 -32.11 -5.44
C LEU A 241 -5.35 -30.87 -6.10
N ILE A 242 -4.90 -29.67 -5.75
CA ILE A 242 -5.46 -28.38 -6.18
C ILE A 242 -4.60 -27.71 -7.24
N ASN A 243 -5.03 -26.53 -7.72
CA ASN A 243 -4.24 -25.69 -8.62
C ASN A 243 -2.90 -25.31 -7.94
N PRO A 244 -1.74 -25.65 -8.50
CA PRO A 244 -0.44 -25.31 -7.91
C PRO A 244 -0.19 -23.80 -7.81
N ASN A 245 -0.90 -23.00 -8.60
CA ASN A 245 -0.84 -21.54 -8.59
C ASN A 245 -1.95 -20.90 -7.74
N LEU A 246 -2.72 -21.69 -6.97
CA LEU A 246 -3.78 -21.16 -6.13
C LEU A 246 -3.20 -20.28 -5.01
N ILE A 247 -3.63 -19.04 -4.96
CA ILE A 247 -3.35 -18.14 -3.83
C ILE A 247 -4.51 -18.22 -2.83
N TRP A 248 -4.20 -18.47 -1.55
CA TRP A 248 -5.22 -18.63 -0.53
C TRP A 248 -4.93 -17.86 0.75
N ILE A 249 -6.00 -17.46 1.43
CA ILE A 249 -6.00 -16.84 2.76
C ILE A 249 -7.09 -17.50 3.60
N SER A 250 -6.79 -17.85 4.86
CA SER A 250 -7.75 -18.40 5.81
C SER A 250 -7.81 -17.62 7.11
N GLN A 251 -8.84 -17.90 7.94
CA GLN A 251 -9.18 -17.15 9.15
C GLN A 251 -9.48 -15.67 8.85
N VAL A 252 -10.33 -15.45 7.87
CA VAL A 252 -10.72 -14.09 7.42
C VAL A 252 -12.07 -13.72 8.03
N THR A 253 -12.06 -12.93 9.08
CA THR A 253 -13.27 -12.54 9.81
C THR A 253 -14.33 -11.90 8.92
N ASP A 254 -15.56 -12.44 8.94
CA ASP A 254 -16.69 -11.97 8.15
C ASP A 254 -16.45 -11.98 6.63
N ALA A 255 -15.62 -12.88 6.10
CA ALA A 255 -15.31 -12.94 4.67
C ALA A 255 -16.56 -13.09 3.81
N MET A 256 -17.47 -13.98 4.22
CA MET A 256 -18.75 -14.21 3.54
C MET A 256 -19.68 -12.99 3.52
N LYS A 257 -19.49 -12.04 4.41
CA LYS A 257 -20.29 -10.80 4.49
C LYS A 257 -19.63 -9.64 3.76
N LYS A 258 -18.30 -9.53 3.87
CA LYS A 258 -17.52 -8.39 3.35
C LYS A 258 -17.21 -8.50 1.86
N LEU A 259 -17.06 -9.73 1.34
CA LEU A 259 -16.71 -9.97 -0.05
C LEU A 259 -17.95 -10.27 -0.86
N GLU A 260 -18.45 -9.27 -1.59
CA GLU A 260 -19.70 -9.38 -2.35
C GLU A 260 -19.52 -10.24 -3.61
N PRO A 261 -20.46 -11.16 -3.91
CA PRO A 261 -20.40 -11.96 -5.13
C PRO A 261 -20.39 -11.09 -6.38
N GLY A 262 -19.50 -11.41 -7.33
CA GLY A 262 -19.34 -10.68 -8.57
C GLY A 262 -18.45 -9.45 -8.50
N SER A 263 -18.07 -8.98 -7.30
CA SER A 263 -17.08 -7.91 -7.16
C SER A 263 -15.67 -8.40 -7.56
N THR A 264 -14.83 -7.48 -8.01
CA THR A 264 -13.42 -7.77 -8.26
C THR A 264 -12.62 -7.48 -7.01
N VAL A 265 -11.76 -8.43 -6.61
CA VAL A 265 -10.86 -8.28 -5.47
C VAL A 265 -9.47 -8.78 -5.82
N THR A 266 -8.47 -8.31 -5.07
CA THR A 266 -7.10 -8.81 -5.13
C THR A 266 -6.75 -9.47 -3.82
N ILE A 267 -6.29 -10.72 -3.85
CA ILE A 267 -5.71 -11.42 -2.71
C ILE A 267 -4.20 -11.23 -2.76
N ASP A 268 -3.60 -10.85 -1.63
CA ASP A 268 -2.16 -10.84 -1.42
C ASP A 268 -1.81 -11.82 -0.29
N SER A 269 -1.22 -12.98 -0.65
CA SER A 269 -0.86 -14.00 0.34
C SER A 269 0.33 -13.60 1.21
N SER A 270 1.23 -12.75 0.74
CA SER A 270 2.37 -12.28 1.53
C SER A 270 1.94 -11.37 2.68
N GLU A 271 0.99 -10.48 2.43
CA GLU A 271 0.46 -9.55 3.44
C GLU A 271 -0.79 -10.11 4.15
N LYS A 272 -1.35 -11.22 3.68
CA LYS A 272 -2.60 -11.84 4.18
C LYS A 272 -3.81 -10.91 4.09
N ILE A 273 -3.90 -10.16 2.99
CA ILE A 273 -4.90 -9.10 2.80
C ILE A 273 -5.71 -9.37 1.55
N VAL A 274 -7.01 -9.02 1.63
CA VAL A 274 -7.91 -8.93 0.47
C VAL A 274 -8.23 -7.46 0.24
N TYR A 275 -7.90 -6.97 -0.94
CA TYR A 275 -8.15 -5.61 -1.39
C TYR A 275 -9.36 -5.52 -2.31
N GLU A 276 -10.04 -4.38 -2.31
CA GLU A 276 -11.06 -4.06 -3.31
C GLU A 276 -10.43 -3.72 -4.66
N GLY A 277 -10.92 -4.33 -5.73
CA GLY A 277 -10.44 -4.07 -7.09
C GLY A 277 -9.09 -4.68 -7.40
N THR A 278 -8.42 -4.13 -8.41
CA THR A 278 -7.08 -4.52 -8.86
C THR A 278 -6.03 -3.70 -8.10
N VAL A 279 -5.01 -4.37 -7.52
CA VAL A 279 -3.94 -3.74 -6.72
C VAL A 279 -2.57 -4.25 -7.20
#